data_a2919d54da4a69e4767b81cf5c98cad7
#
_entry.id   a2919d54da4a69e4767b81cf5c98cad7
#
_cell.length_a   1.000
_cell.length_b   1.000
_cell.length_c   1.000
_cell.angle_alpha   90.00
_cell.angle_beta   90.00
_cell.angle_gamma   90.00
#
_symmetry.space_group_name_H-M   'P 1'
#
loop_
_entity.id
_entity.type
_entity.pdbx_description
1 polymer ?
#
loop_
_entity_poly.entity_id
_entity_poly.type
_entity_poly.pdbx_seq_one_letter_code
_entity_poly.pdbx_strand_id
1 'polypeptide(L)'
;MVDLDAWQEVWATLRSNKLRAFLTALGVFWGVFMLILMLGMGNGLERGVIRNLSGLTNYSVYVWSQRTSLPYRGLQPGRYVHFNDADIAAVARTEGVEHVAPRLQLGNWREAQNVIYGAKKGTFNVMGDSPEFQYVEPLILEYGRFINPRDMAEERKVVVIGDEVRKAMFADMDPVGKYLQVK
;
A
#
# COMPACT_ATOMS: atom_id res chain seq x y z
N MET A 1 14.19 51.38 25.36
CA MET A 1 13.18 52.42 25.14
C MET A 1 12.74 52.30 23.71
N VAL A 2 11.47 52.01 23.48
CA VAL A 2 10.94 51.98 22.10
C VAL A 2 10.72 53.43 21.72
N ASP A 3 11.48 53.90 20.69
CA ASP A 3 11.34 55.30 20.21
C ASP A 3 10.00 55.49 19.58
N LEU A 4 9.09 56.14 20.33
CA LEU A 4 7.74 56.50 19.89
C LEU A 4 7.79 57.37 18.62
N ASP A 5 8.82 58.21 18.49
CA ASP A 5 9.05 59.08 17.35
C ASP A 5 9.32 58.29 16.06
N ALA A 6 10.13 57.23 16.15
CA ALA A 6 10.42 56.33 15.02
C ALA A 6 9.15 55.63 14.50
N TRP A 7 8.25 55.22 15.39
CA TRP A 7 6.96 54.64 15.01
C TRP A 7 6.02 55.63 14.33
N GLN A 8 6.03 56.89 14.77
CA GLN A 8 5.24 57.99 14.14
C GLN A 8 5.74 58.28 12.72
N GLU A 9 7.05 58.31 12.52
CA GLU A 9 7.66 58.51 11.21
C GLU A 9 7.34 57.38 10.22
N VAL A 10 7.45 56.12 10.66
CA VAL A 10 7.06 54.96 9.87
C VAL A 10 5.59 55.01 9.46
N TRP A 11 4.73 55.37 10.41
CA TRP A 11 3.28 55.49 10.15
C TRP A 11 2.95 56.61 9.17
N ALA A 12 3.59 57.75 9.30
CA ALA A 12 3.44 58.86 8.36
C ALA A 12 3.90 58.50 6.94
N THR A 13 5.01 57.78 6.81
CA THR A 13 5.56 57.29 5.53
C THR A 13 4.61 56.25 4.87
N LEU A 14 4.08 55.32 5.63
CA LEU A 14 3.10 54.36 5.14
C LEU A 14 1.82 55.03 4.64
N ARG A 15 1.37 56.10 5.33
CA ARG A 15 0.16 56.83 4.99
C ARG A 15 0.33 57.71 3.76
N SER A 16 1.53 58.21 3.49
CA SER A 16 1.86 59.02 2.29
C SER A 16 1.93 58.20 1.00
N ASN A 17 2.32 56.91 1.08
CA ASN A 17 2.47 56.01 -0.07
C ASN A 17 1.64 54.74 0.05
N LYS A 18 0.35 54.88 0.20
CA LYS A 18 -0.61 53.76 0.46
C LYS A 18 -0.52 52.61 -0.53
N LEU A 19 -0.37 52.93 -1.83
CA LEU A 19 -0.27 51.88 -2.86
C LEU A 19 1.01 51.04 -2.72
N ARG A 20 2.15 51.71 -2.45
CA ARG A 20 3.41 51.00 -2.23
C ARG A 20 3.39 50.15 -0.98
N ALA A 21 2.84 50.67 0.12
CA ALA A 21 2.70 49.96 1.37
C ALA A 21 1.77 48.73 1.21
N PHE A 22 0.63 48.90 0.49
CA PHE A 22 -0.26 47.81 0.20
C PHE A 22 0.37 46.71 -0.66
N LEU A 23 1.07 47.09 -1.75
CA LEU A 23 1.74 46.09 -2.62
C LEU A 23 2.82 45.31 -1.88
N THR A 24 3.59 46.03 -1.03
CA THR A 24 4.63 45.38 -0.22
C THR A 24 4.01 44.41 0.81
N ALA A 25 2.98 44.86 1.52
CA ALA A 25 2.26 44.01 2.47
C ALA A 25 1.61 42.80 1.79
N LEU A 26 1.04 42.97 0.60
CA LEU A 26 0.46 41.90 -0.19
C LEU A 26 1.53 40.88 -0.62
N GLY A 27 2.72 41.35 -1.04
CA GLY A 27 3.81 40.46 -1.40
C GLY A 27 4.32 39.63 -0.24
N VAL A 28 4.49 40.23 0.94
CA VAL A 28 4.89 39.51 2.17
C VAL A 28 3.79 38.53 2.59
N PHE A 29 2.53 38.98 2.61
CA PHE A 29 1.38 38.11 2.91
C PHE A 29 1.35 36.88 1.99
N TRP A 30 1.48 37.11 0.68
CA TRP A 30 1.46 36.01 -0.30
C TRP A 30 2.62 35.02 -0.12
N GLY A 31 3.82 35.54 0.17
CA GLY A 31 4.99 34.70 0.45
C GLY A 31 4.80 33.82 1.68
N VAL A 32 4.32 34.40 2.79
CA VAL A 32 4.05 33.64 4.02
C VAL A 32 2.90 32.67 3.82
N PHE A 33 1.85 33.08 3.13
CA PHE A 33 0.71 32.22 2.81
C PHE A 33 1.13 30.98 2.00
N MET A 34 1.92 31.18 0.95
CA MET A 34 2.43 30.06 0.15
C MET A 34 3.38 29.16 0.94
N LEU A 35 4.20 29.71 1.82
CA LEU A 35 5.04 28.92 2.72
C LEU A 35 4.21 28.01 3.63
N ILE A 36 3.16 28.55 4.26
CA ILE A 36 2.27 27.78 5.13
C ILE A 36 1.54 26.69 4.33
N LEU A 37 1.06 27.01 3.13
CA LEU A 37 0.44 26.03 2.25
C LEU A 37 1.38 24.89 1.89
N MET A 38 2.61 25.20 1.50
CA MET A 38 3.61 24.18 1.15
C MET A 38 3.94 23.27 2.34
N LEU A 39 4.15 23.86 3.52
CA LEU A 39 4.40 23.07 4.73
C LEU A 39 3.19 22.23 5.12
N GLY A 40 1.99 22.79 5.00
CA GLY A 40 0.74 22.06 5.28
C GLY A 40 0.49 20.91 4.31
N MET A 41 0.73 21.12 3.01
CA MET A 41 0.65 20.08 1.99
C MET A 41 1.71 18.99 2.21
N GLY A 42 2.96 19.35 2.53
CA GLY A 42 4.03 18.41 2.81
C GLY A 42 3.66 17.46 3.97
N ASN A 43 3.25 18.01 5.09
CA ASN A 43 2.83 17.23 6.26
C ASN A 43 1.54 16.42 6.00
N GLY A 44 0.62 16.97 5.22
CA GLY A 44 -0.61 16.28 4.82
C GLY A 44 -0.34 15.08 3.92
N LEU A 45 0.55 15.25 2.94
CA LEU A 45 0.96 14.18 2.03
C LEU A 45 1.72 13.08 2.78
N GLU A 46 2.68 13.44 3.64
CA GLU A 46 3.41 12.48 4.46
C GLU A 46 2.47 11.63 5.30
N ARG A 47 1.55 12.25 6.03
CA ARG A 47 0.55 11.51 6.84
C ARG A 47 -0.41 10.68 5.99
N GLY A 48 -0.81 11.19 4.82
CA GLY A 48 -1.67 10.47 3.88
C GLY A 48 -0.98 9.23 3.30
N VAL A 49 0.29 9.37 2.90
CA VAL A 49 1.11 8.26 2.39
C VAL A 49 1.38 7.24 3.49
N ILE A 50 1.81 7.66 4.67
CA ILE A 50 2.04 6.76 5.82
C ILE A 50 0.75 6.03 6.19
N ARG A 51 -0.41 6.70 6.19
CA ARG A 51 -1.70 6.08 6.50
C ARG A 51 -2.13 5.04 5.47
N ASN A 52 -1.86 5.28 4.19
CA ASN A 52 -2.13 4.32 3.11
C ASN A 52 -1.10 3.17 3.09
N LEU A 53 0.13 3.43 3.54
CA LEU A 53 1.18 2.42 3.69
C LEU A 53 1.15 1.71 5.06
N SER A 54 0.36 2.18 6.01
CA SER A 54 0.24 1.55 7.35
C SER A 54 -0.43 0.17 7.32
N GLY A 55 -0.99 -0.24 6.17
CA GLY A 55 -1.34 -1.63 5.87
C GLY A 55 -0.13 -2.51 5.53
N LEU A 56 1.01 -1.92 5.15
CA LEU A 56 2.26 -2.63 4.95
C LEU A 56 3.03 -2.58 6.27
N THR A 57 3.33 -3.73 6.83
CA THR A 57 4.19 -3.80 8.01
C THR A 57 5.55 -3.19 7.66
N ASN A 58 5.99 -2.16 8.40
CA ASN A 58 7.22 -1.39 8.11
C ASN A 58 8.50 -2.23 8.07
N TYR A 59 8.41 -3.51 8.42
CA TYR A 59 9.53 -4.46 8.49
C TYR A 59 9.36 -5.68 7.57
N SER A 60 8.49 -5.58 6.56
CA SER A 60 8.28 -6.67 5.62
C SER A 60 9.27 -6.61 4.46
N VAL A 61 9.83 -7.76 4.11
CA VAL A 61 10.71 -7.95 2.96
C VAL A 61 10.02 -8.87 1.97
N TYR A 62 9.91 -8.42 0.73
CA TYR A 62 9.37 -9.24 -0.36
C TYR A 62 10.50 -9.82 -1.19
N VAL A 63 10.49 -11.12 -1.40
CA VAL A 63 11.51 -11.85 -2.16
C VAL A 63 10.86 -12.54 -3.35
N TRP A 64 11.37 -12.25 -4.54
CA TRP A 64 10.91 -12.87 -5.77
C TRP A 64 12.00 -13.74 -6.39
N SER A 65 11.60 -14.86 -6.95
CA SER A 65 12.50 -15.68 -7.75
C SER A 65 12.90 -14.95 -9.04
N GLN A 66 14.19 -14.97 -9.37
CA GLN A 66 14.75 -14.36 -10.57
C GLN A 66 15.79 -15.27 -11.22
N ARG A 67 16.29 -14.84 -12.38
CA ARG A 67 17.42 -15.50 -13.01
C ARG A 67 18.71 -15.21 -12.24
N THR A 68 19.53 -16.23 -12.02
CA THR A 68 20.82 -16.08 -11.36
C THR A 68 21.77 -15.24 -12.22
N SER A 69 22.49 -14.31 -11.60
CA SER A 69 23.51 -13.47 -12.26
C SER A 69 24.92 -14.02 -12.08
N LEU A 70 25.14 -14.82 -11.05
CA LEU A 70 26.46 -15.37 -10.70
C LEU A 70 26.46 -16.90 -10.81
N PRO A 71 27.60 -17.49 -11.21
CA PRO A 71 27.77 -18.93 -11.16
C PRO A 71 27.86 -19.41 -9.71
N TYR A 72 27.27 -20.55 -9.40
CA TYR A 72 27.32 -21.12 -8.06
C TYR A 72 27.46 -22.64 -8.11
N ARG A 73 28.49 -23.20 -7.44
CA ARG A 73 28.76 -24.63 -7.33
C ARG A 73 28.72 -25.37 -8.67
N GLY A 74 29.40 -24.83 -9.71
CA GLY A 74 29.42 -25.39 -11.04
C GLY A 74 28.20 -25.15 -11.92
N LEU A 75 27.19 -24.45 -11.40
CA LEU A 75 25.97 -24.09 -12.13
C LEU A 75 26.20 -22.77 -12.85
N GLN A 76 25.85 -22.73 -14.13
CA GLN A 76 25.97 -21.54 -14.96
C GLN A 76 24.98 -20.43 -14.54
N PRO A 77 25.34 -19.13 -14.72
CA PRO A 77 24.41 -18.02 -14.53
C PRO A 77 23.27 -18.06 -15.56
N GLY A 78 22.21 -17.28 -15.34
CA GLY A 78 21.05 -17.21 -16.20
C GLY A 78 19.96 -18.26 -15.94
N ARG A 79 20.14 -19.13 -14.95
CA ARG A 79 19.12 -20.10 -14.54
C ARG A 79 17.99 -19.41 -13.78
N TYR A 80 16.75 -19.81 -14.05
CA TYR A 80 15.61 -19.38 -13.26
C TYR A 80 15.56 -20.22 -11.97
N VAL A 81 15.46 -19.54 -10.83
CA VAL A 81 15.30 -20.18 -9.51
C VAL A 81 13.83 -20.16 -9.14
N HIS A 82 13.29 -21.30 -8.75
CA HIS A 82 11.96 -21.40 -8.15
C HIS A 82 12.14 -21.73 -6.67
N PHE A 83 11.40 -21.01 -5.83
CA PHE A 83 11.33 -21.34 -4.41
C PHE A 83 10.47 -22.57 -4.20
N ASN A 84 10.81 -23.35 -3.19
CA ASN A 84 10.10 -24.56 -2.78
C ASN A 84 9.86 -24.54 -1.26
N ASP A 85 9.12 -25.50 -0.75
CA ASP A 85 8.76 -25.58 0.67
C ASP A 85 9.99 -25.68 1.61
N ALA A 86 11.10 -26.29 1.14
CA ALA A 86 12.33 -26.34 1.91
C ALA A 86 12.98 -24.96 2.06
N ASP A 87 12.88 -24.10 1.04
CA ASP A 87 13.37 -22.73 1.07
C ASP A 87 12.53 -21.90 2.06
N ILE A 88 11.22 -22.08 2.08
CA ILE A 88 10.31 -21.44 3.06
C ILE A 88 10.72 -21.81 4.48
N ALA A 89 10.94 -23.11 4.74
CA ALA A 89 11.40 -23.61 6.03
C ALA A 89 12.80 -23.11 6.42
N ALA A 90 13.67 -22.86 5.45
CA ALA A 90 15.00 -22.29 5.68
C ALA A 90 14.91 -20.81 6.06
N VAL A 91 14.11 -20.03 5.35
CA VAL A 91 13.87 -18.62 5.63
C VAL A 91 13.24 -18.44 7.01
N ALA A 92 12.25 -19.26 7.37
CA ALA A 92 11.59 -19.22 8.68
C ALA A 92 12.56 -19.47 9.87
N ARG A 93 13.70 -20.13 9.64
CA ARG A 93 14.73 -20.36 10.68
C ARG A 93 15.78 -19.27 10.73
N THR A 94 15.73 -18.28 9.86
CA THR A 94 16.69 -17.18 9.84
C THR A 94 16.44 -16.25 11.02
N GLU A 95 17.49 -15.86 11.71
CA GLU A 95 17.40 -14.93 12.83
C GLU A 95 16.80 -13.59 12.39
N GLY A 96 15.84 -13.07 13.17
CA GLY A 96 15.13 -11.85 12.87
C GLY A 96 13.89 -12.02 11.98
N VAL A 97 13.57 -13.23 11.53
CA VAL A 97 12.35 -13.52 10.79
C VAL A 97 11.28 -14.03 11.75
N GLU A 98 10.19 -13.30 11.86
CA GLU A 98 9.06 -13.63 12.74
C GLU A 98 7.97 -14.40 11.98
N HIS A 99 7.62 -13.93 10.79
CA HIS A 99 6.62 -14.55 9.94
C HIS A 99 7.12 -14.71 8.51
N VAL A 100 6.80 -15.84 7.89
CA VAL A 100 7.06 -16.10 6.47
C VAL A 100 5.74 -16.47 5.81
N ALA A 101 5.34 -15.69 4.83
CA ALA A 101 4.11 -15.89 4.10
C ALA A 101 4.40 -16.19 2.62
N PRO A 102 4.43 -17.46 2.23
CA PRO A 102 4.53 -17.80 0.82
C PRO A 102 3.29 -17.35 0.08
N ARG A 103 3.50 -16.72 -1.07
CA ARG A 103 2.44 -16.26 -1.96
C ARG A 103 2.64 -16.87 -3.34
N LEU A 104 1.59 -17.47 -3.85
CA LEU A 104 1.57 -18.05 -5.18
C LEU A 104 0.55 -17.29 -6.03
N GLN A 105 0.93 -16.93 -7.25
CA GLN A 105 -0.01 -16.35 -8.19
C GLN A 105 -0.53 -17.42 -9.15
N LEU A 106 -1.82 -17.50 -9.30
CA LEU A 106 -2.44 -18.38 -10.29
C LEU A 106 -2.23 -17.80 -11.69
N GLY A 107 -1.61 -18.58 -12.58
CA GLY A 107 -1.25 -18.11 -13.92
C GLY A 107 0.00 -17.22 -13.97
N ASN A 108 0.09 -16.38 -14.98
CA ASN A 108 1.19 -15.42 -15.11
C ASN A 108 0.79 -14.09 -14.45
N TRP A 109 1.72 -13.38 -13.83
CA TRP A 109 1.43 -12.13 -13.12
C TRP A 109 0.84 -11.01 -14.01
N ARG A 110 0.85 -11.20 -15.34
CA ARG A 110 0.22 -10.32 -16.33
C ARG A 110 -1.14 -10.82 -16.80
N GLU A 111 -1.55 -12.04 -16.41
CA GLU A 111 -2.78 -12.67 -16.86
C GLU A 111 -3.73 -12.87 -15.67
N ALA A 112 -4.68 -11.97 -15.56
CA ALA A 112 -5.75 -12.10 -14.59
C ALA A 112 -6.67 -13.26 -14.96
N GLN A 113 -7.21 -13.97 -13.95
CA GLN A 113 -8.03 -15.16 -14.12
C GLN A 113 -9.50 -14.79 -14.29
N ASN A 114 -10.24 -15.59 -15.05
CA ASN A 114 -11.67 -15.43 -15.17
C ASN A 114 -12.36 -15.96 -13.90
N VAL A 115 -13.08 -15.08 -13.24
CA VAL A 115 -13.91 -15.39 -12.08
C VAL A 115 -15.38 -15.31 -12.49
N ILE A 116 -16.16 -16.32 -12.16
CA ILE A 116 -17.55 -16.47 -12.59
C ILE A 116 -18.44 -16.68 -11.38
N TYR A 117 -19.56 -15.96 -11.34
CA TYR A 117 -20.66 -16.15 -10.42
C TYR A 117 -21.99 -16.16 -11.16
N GLY A 118 -22.62 -17.33 -11.31
CA GLY A 118 -23.82 -17.46 -12.12
C GLY A 118 -23.60 -17.02 -13.56
N ALA A 119 -24.32 -16.00 -14.01
CA ALA A 119 -24.17 -15.41 -15.34
C ALA A 119 -23.13 -14.28 -15.40
N LYS A 120 -22.62 -13.81 -14.25
CA LYS A 120 -21.64 -12.74 -14.20
C LYS A 120 -20.22 -13.30 -14.36
N LYS A 121 -19.39 -12.59 -15.15
CA LYS A 121 -18.00 -12.94 -15.39
C LYS A 121 -17.14 -11.69 -15.28
N GLY A 122 -16.00 -11.82 -14.64
CA GLY A 122 -14.99 -10.77 -14.54
C GLY A 122 -13.58 -11.35 -14.53
N THR A 123 -12.58 -10.52 -14.74
CA THR A 123 -11.18 -10.92 -14.80
C THR A 123 -10.45 -10.27 -13.64
N PHE A 124 -9.88 -11.09 -12.76
CA PHE A 124 -9.23 -10.64 -11.52
C PHE A 124 -7.94 -11.40 -11.26
N ASN A 125 -7.03 -10.78 -10.54
CA ASN A 125 -5.84 -11.47 -10.05
C ASN A 125 -6.22 -12.42 -8.92
N VAL A 126 -5.82 -13.68 -9.05
CA VAL A 126 -6.06 -14.72 -8.05
C VAL A 126 -4.71 -15.13 -7.45
N MET A 127 -4.61 -15.01 -6.14
CA MET A 127 -3.41 -15.35 -5.38
C MET A 127 -3.71 -16.51 -4.44
N GLY A 128 -2.72 -17.38 -4.24
CA GLY A 128 -2.72 -18.37 -3.18
C GLY A 128 -1.89 -17.83 -2.02
N ASP A 129 -2.51 -17.55 -0.91
CA ASP A 129 -1.88 -17.01 0.27
C ASP A 129 -1.94 -18.01 1.43
N SER A 130 -0.95 -17.95 2.32
CA SER A 130 -0.96 -18.69 3.57
C SER A 130 -1.64 -17.89 4.69
N PRO A 131 -2.03 -18.54 5.80
CA PRO A 131 -2.60 -17.86 6.96
C PRO A 131 -1.69 -16.77 7.54
N GLU A 132 -0.37 -16.93 7.42
CA GLU A 132 0.65 -16.01 7.91
C GLU A 132 0.65 -14.69 7.16
N PHE A 133 0.07 -14.65 5.96
CA PHE A 133 0.01 -13.45 5.13
C PHE A 133 -0.69 -12.27 5.83
N GLN A 134 -1.68 -12.56 6.69
CA GLN A 134 -2.37 -11.52 7.48
C GLN A 134 -1.45 -10.76 8.46
N TYR A 135 -0.31 -11.36 8.86
CA TYR A 135 0.66 -10.71 9.74
C TYR A 135 1.69 -9.89 8.95
N VAL A 136 1.97 -10.30 7.71
CA VAL A 136 2.90 -9.60 6.81
C VAL A 136 2.21 -8.39 6.15
N GLU A 137 0.95 -8.56 5.77
CA GLU A 137 0.12 -7.51 5.17
C GLU A 137 -1.25 -7.51 5.87
N PRO A 138 -1.42 -6.70 6.93
CA PRO A 138 -2.67 -6.63 7.66
C PRO A 138 -3.83 -6.21 6.76
N LEU A 139 -4.85 -7.06 6.66
CA LEU A 139 -6.04 -6.83 5.86
C LEU A 139 -7.21 -6.43 6.74
N ILE A 140 -7.96 -5.42 6.31
CA ILE A 140 -9.23 -5.05 6.94
C ILE A 140 -10.32 -5.89 6.29
N LEU A 141 -10.93 -6.78 7.07
CA LEU A 141 -12.05 -7.60 6.65
C LEU A 141 -13.36 -6.92 7.05
N GLU A 142 -14.22 -6.66 6.08
CA GLU A 142 -15.57 -6.15 6.36
C GLU A 142 -16.51 -7.28 6.82
N TYR A 143 -16.40 -8.46 6.20
CA TYR A 143 -17.25 -9.63 6.47
C TYR A 143 -16.43 -10.91 6.43
N GLY A 144 -16.86 -11.90 7.19
CA GLY A 144 -16.27 -13.24 7.16
C GLY A 144 -14.95 -13.33 7.95
N ARG A 145 -14.01 -14.12 7.45
CA ARG A 145 -12.72 -14.38 8.06
C ARG A 145 -11.62 -14.58 7.00
N PHE A 146 -10.39 -14.44 7.40
CA PHE A 146 -9.26 -14.81 6.57
C PHE A 146 -9.02 -16.33 6.55
N ILE A 147 -8.14 -16.77 5.67
CA ILE A 147 -7.68 -18.16 5.59
C ILE A 147 -7.01 -18.54 6.92
N ASN A 148 -7.30 -19.73 7.43
CA ASN A 148 -6.73 -20.19 8.69
C ASN A 148 -5.94 -21.51 8.50
N PRO A 149 -5.14 -21.95 9.48
CA PRO A 149 -4.36 -23.17 9.37
C PRO A 149 -5.20 -24.44 9.12
N ARG A 150 -6.43 -24.47 9.58
CA ARG A 150 -7.34 -25.61 9.35
C ARG A 150 -7.76 -25.68 7.88
N ASP A 151 -7.98 -24.54 7.21
CA ASP A 151 -8.31 -24.52 5.79
C ASP A 151 -7.16 -25.09 4.96
N MET A 152 -5.91 -24.84 5.36
CA MET A 152 -4.71 -25.39 4.71
C MET A 152 -4.60 -26.91 4.98
N ALA A 153 -4.74 -27.32 6.23
CA ALA A 153 -4.61 -28.74 6.62
C ALA A 153 -5.68 -29.65 6.00
N GLU A 154 -6.88 -29.12 5.84
CA GLU A 154 -8.02 -29.85 5.26
C GLU A 154 -8.20 -29.55 3.75
N GLU A 155 -7.28 -28.80 3.12
CA GLU A 155 -7.33 -28.39 1.70
C GLU A 155 -8.69 -27.78 1.29
N ARG A 156 -9.27 -26.97 2.19
CA ARG A 156 -10.58 -26.38 1.97
C ARG A 156 -10.54 -25.36 0.83
N LYS A 157 -11.52 -25.43 -0.05
CA LYS A 157 -11.69 -24.46 -1.15
C LYS A 157 -12.35 -23.18 -0.63
N VAL A 158 -11.58 -22.34 0.04
CA VAL A 158 -12.01 -21.04 0.55
C VAL A 158 -11.35 -19.91 -0.23
N VAL A 159 -12.04 -18.77 -0.33
CA VAL A 159 -11.54 -17.58 -0.99
C VAL A 159 -11.89 -16.34 -0.17
N VAL A 160 -10.96 -15.41 -0.12
CA VAL A 160 -11.16 -14.03 0.38
C VAL A 160 -11.20 -13.12 -0.84
N ILE A 161 -12.24 -12.31 -0.95
CA ILE A 161 -12.45 -11.44 -2.11
C ILE A 161 -12.29 -9.97 -1.72
N GLY A 162 -11.69 -9.17 -2.60
CA GLY A 162 -11.65 -7.73 -2.45
C GLY A 162 -12.98 -7.06 -2.78
N ASP A 163 -13.15 -5.81 -2.37
CA ASP A 163 -14.37 -5.03 -2.57
C ASP A 163 -14.77 -4.88 -4.05
N GLU A 164 -13.80 -4.76 -4.95
CA GLU A 164 -14.06 -4.70 -6.40
C GLU A 164 -14.71 -6.00 -6.91
N VAL A 165 -14.22 -7.17 -6.46
CA VAL A 165 -14.81 -8.47 -6.81
C VAL A 165 -16.20 -8.59 -6.21
N ARG A 166 -16.38 -8.16 -4.96
CA ARG A 166 -17.69 -8.12 -4.29
C ARG A 166 -18.68 -7.31 -5.11
N LYS A 167 -18.36 -6.06 -5.43
CA LYS A 167 -19.22 -5.18 -6.21
C LYS A 167 -19.55 -5.75 -7.61
N ALA A 168 -18.55 -6.27 -8.31
CA ALA A 168 -18.72 -6.79 -9.66
C ALA A 168 -19.57 -8.08 -9.70
N MET A 169 -19.34 -9.01 -8.77
CA MET A 169 -19.97 -10.32 -8.77
C MET A 169 -21.28 -10.37 -7.96
N PHE A 170 -21.30 -9.74 -6.79
CA PHE A 170 -22.39 -9.87 -5.83
C PHE A 170 -23.27 -8.61 -5.73
N ALA A 171 -22.75 -7.42 -6.12
CA ALA A 171 -23.44 -6.13 -5.94
C ALA A 171 -23.80 -5.92 -4.46
N ASP A 172 -25.12 -5.90 -4.14
CA ASP A 172 -25.64 -5.69 -2.79
C ASP A 172 -25.88 -7.01 -2.03
N MET A 173 -25.61 -8.17 -2.65
CA MET A 173 -25.79 -9.46 -1.99
C MET A 173 -24.62 -9.77 -1.06
N ASP A 174 -24.91 -10.42 0.07
CA ASP A 174 -23.87 -10.97 0.95
C ASP A 174 -23.09 -12.08 0.23
N PRO A 175 -21.77 -11.94 0.04
CA PRO A 175 -20.93 -12.93 -0.62
C PRO A 175 -20.55 -14.11 0.28
N VAL A 176 -20.71 -13.99 1.62
CA VAL A 176 -20.28 -15.02 2.56
C VAL A 176 -21.05 -16.33 2.35
N GLY A 177 -20.32 -17.43 2.25
CA GLY A 177 -20.91 -18.76 1.99
C GLY A 177 -21.32 -19.02 0.54
N LYS A 178 -21.05 -18.11 -0.39
CA LYS A 178 -21.28 -18.32 -1.82
C LYS A 178 -20.05 -18.92 -2.49
N TYR A 179 -20.24 -19.49 -3.68
CA TYR A 179 -19.18 -20.13 -4.45
C TYR A 179 -18.85 -19.32 -5.69
N LEU A 180 -17.56 -19.14 -5.94
CA LEU A 180 -17.02 -18.57 -7.18
C LEU A 180 -16.30 -19.65 -7.98
N GLN A 181 -16.42 -19.60 -9.28
CA GLN A 181 -15.66 -20.46 -10.18
C GLN A 181 -14.49 -19.64 -10.78
N VAL A 182 -13.29 -20.17 -10.67
CA VAL A 182 -12.07 -19.62 -11.25
C VAL A 182 -11.67 -20.50 -12.45
N LYS A 183 -11.34 -19.87 -13.59
CA LYS A 183 -10.93 -20.56 -14.83
C LYS A 183 -9.71 -19.88 -15.46
#